data_ea782f8be4b4e18a43cb2a604e869168
#
_entry.id   ea782f8be4b4e18a43cb2a604e869168
#
_cell.length_a   1.000
_cell.length_b   1.000
_cell.length_c   1.000
_cell.angle_alpha   90.00
_cell.angle_beta   90.00
_cell.angle_gamma   90.00
#
_symmetry.space_group_name_H-M   'P 1'
#
loop_
_entity.id
_entity.type
_entity.pdbx_description
1 polymer ?
#
loop_
_entity_poly.entity_id
_entity_poly.type
_entity_poly.pdbx_seq_one_letter_code
_entity_poly.pdbx_strand_id
1 'polypeptide(L)'
;HISSIMSGVMIKTAIYGLIRFVISILGVNSSWWGVLIMILAVISCLVGIIYALMEHDIKRLLAYSSVENIGIILLGVGLAMFFISLNLPYLAVFSLIAGLYHLINHAIFKGLLFLCAGSVYKATGTRHIEKLGGLIKKMPQTAVYFLFGAMAISALPPLNGFVSEWLTLQAFFLGAFNVAGGSKIFLGICAAMLALTGGLAAACFVKVFGLTFLAKPRSHYAESAKEVALSMRIGMLILVVLIVIFCLAAELIIKLLEKVAGS
;
A
#
# COMPACT_ATOMS: atom_id res chain seq x y z
N HIS A 1 -1.06 16.61 -7.69
CA HIS A 1 -1.92 15.72 -8.48
C HIS A 1 -1.11 14.81 -9.39
N ILE A 2 -0.04 15.28 -10.05
CA ILE A 2 0.79 14.43 -10.92
C ILE A 2 1.38 13.24 -10.14
N SER A 3 2.03 13.48 -9.00
CA SER A 3 2.60 12.40 -8.17
C SER A 3 1.54 11.44 -7.65
N SER A 4 0.32 11.92 -7.40
CA SER A 4 -0.82 11.09 -6.99
C SER A 4 -1.21 10.11 -8.11
N ILE A 5 -1.31 10.58 -9.35
CA ILE A 5 -1.63 9.72 -10.52
C ILE A 5 -0.48 8.75 -10.81
N MET A 6 0.77 9.22 -10.76
CA MET A 6 1.94 8.36 -10.99
C MET A 6 1.98 7.18 -10.01
N SER A 7 1.90 7.46 -8.71
CA SER A 7 1.95 6.41 -7.68
C SER A 7 0.62 5.64 -7.55
N GLY A 8 -0.52 6.34 -7.68
CA GLY A 8 -1.85 5.74 -7.51
C GLY A 8 -2.27 4.85 -8.67
N VAL A 9 -1.91 5.18 -9.92
CA VAL A 9 -2.44 4.52 -11.13
C VAL A 9 -1.33 3.98 -12.02
N MET A 10 -0.37 4.81 -12.43
CA MET A 10 0.57 4.48 -13.50
C MET A 10 1.44 3.25 -13.20
N ILE A 11 1.96 3.09 -11.99
CA ILE A 11 2.75 1.91 -11.62
C ILE A 11 1.94 0.61 -11.67
N LYS A 12 0.62 0.66 -11.56
CA LYS A 12 -0.24 -0.53 -11.62
C LYS A 12 -0.36 -1.11 -13.02
N THR A 13 -0.11 -0.32 -14.06
CA THR A 13 -0.10 -0.83 -15.43
C THR A 13 1.02 -1.86 -15.63
N ALA A 14 2.16 -1.71 -14.95
CA ALA A 14 3.23 -2.70 -14.98
C ALA A 14 2.80 -4.02 -14.31
N ILE A 15 2.06 -3.94 -13.19
CA ILE A 15 1.51 -5.14 -12.52
C ILE A 15 0.48 -5.83 -13.43
N TYR A 16 -0.41 -5.06 -14.05
CA TYR A 16 -1.36 -5.60 -15.03
C TYR A 16 -0.62 -6.30 -16.19
N GLY A 17 0.42 -5.64 -16.74
CA GLY A 17 1.25 -6.23 -17.78
C GLY A 17 1.89 -7.55 -17.35
N LEU A 18 2.44 -7.62 -16.13
CA LEU A 18 3.01 -8.84 -15.58
C LEU A 18 1.97 -9.97 -15.48
N ILE A 19 0.81 -9.68 -14.87
CA ILE A 19 -0.28 -10.67 -14.73
C ILE A 19 -0.74 -11.14 -16.12
N ARG A 20 -1.04 -10.22 -17.02
CA ARG A 20 -1.55 -10.54 -18.35
C ARG A 20 -0.56 -11.34 -19.18
N PHE A 21 0.70 -10.93 -19.15
CA PHE A 21 1.73 -11.58 -19.96
C PHE A 21 2.13 -12.93 -19.40
N VAL A 22 2.46 -12.99 -18.10
CA VAL A 22 3.01 -14.21 -17.50
C VAL A 22 1.92 -15.24 -17.20
N ILE A 23 0.80 -14.82 -16.58
CA ILE A 23 -0.23 -15.78 -16.17
C ILE A 23 -1.13 -16.14 -17.36
N SER A 24 -1.64 -15.12 -18.14
CA SER A 24 -2.66 -15.40 -19.15
C SER A 24 -2.08 -15.82 -20.51
N ILE A 25 -0.92 -15.28 -20.92
CA ILE A 25 -0.37 -15.54 -22.27
C ILE A 25 0.66 -16.66 -22.23
N LEU A 26 1.68 -16.59 -21.36
CA LEU A 26 2.73 -17.61 -21.31
C LEU A 26 2.28 -18.89 -20.59
N GLY A 27 1.39 -18.75 -19.62
CA GLY A 27 1.07 -19.82 -18.67
C GLY A 27 2.21 -20.07 -17.67
N VAL A 28 1.87 -20.38 -16.44
CA VAL A 28 2.86 -20.65 -15.38
C VAL A 28 3.16 -22.14 -15.32
N ASN A 29 4.27 -22.55 -15.93
CA ASN A 29 4.65 -23.97 -16.03
C ASN A 29 5.67 -24.39 -14.95
N SER A 30 6.24 -23.46 -14.18
CA SER A 30 7.28 -23.79 -13.21
C SER A 30 7.18 -22.91 -11.95
N SER A 31 7.36 -23.54 -10.80
CA SER A 31 7.24 -22.89 -9.48
C SER A 31 8.32 -21.81 -9.22
N TRP A 32 9.48 -21.92 -9.86
CA TRP A 32 10.56 -20.96 -9.65
C TRP A 32 10.19 -19.53 -10.10
N TRP A 33 9.25 -19.37 -11.04
CA TRP A 33 8.77 -18.04 -11.46
C TRP A 33 8.06 -17.33 -10.30
N GLY A 34 7.16 -18.04 -9.61
CA GLY A 34 6.48 -17.51 -8.41
C GLY A 34 7.47 -17.21 -7.29
N VAL A 35 8.42 -18.12 -7.04
CA VAL A 35 9.48 -17.93 -6.03
C VAL A 35 10.34 -16.71 -6.34
N LEU A 36 10.78 -16.53 -7.58
CA LEU A 36 11.58 -15.36 -7.99
C LEU A 36 10.81 -14.05 -7.75
N ILE A 37 9.54 -13.98 -8.15
CA ILE A 37 8.71 -12.80 -7.93
C ILE A 37 8.54 -12.53 -6.44
N MET A 38 8.30 -13.55 -5.60
CA MET A 38 8.19 -13.38 -4.15
C MET A 38 9.50 -12.90 -3.50
N ILE A 39 10.66 -13.37 -3.93
CA ILE A 39 11.96 -12.89 -3.44
C ILE A 39 12.14 -11.40 -3.78
N LEU A 40 11.92 -11.02 -5.03
CA LEU A 40 12.01 -9.62 -5.46
C LEU A 40 10.98 -8.74 -4.71
N ALA A 41 9.80 -9.27 -4.45
CA ALA A 41 8.75 -8.60 -3.71
C ALA A 41 9.15 -8.33 -2.25
N VAL A 42 9.70 -9.33 -1.54
CA VAL A 42 10.21 -9.16 -0.17
C VAL A 42 11.33 -8.11 -0.12
N ILE A 43 12.27 -8.17 -1.05
CA ILE A 43 13.34 -7.16 -1.15
C ILE A 43 12.74 -5.77 -1.36
N SER A 44 11.77 -5.63 -2.27
CA SER A 44 11.09 -4.35 -2.52
C SER A 44 10.35 -3.83 -1.28
N CYS A 45 9.66 -4.71 -0.55
CA CYS A 45 8.98 -4.36 0.71
C CYS A 45 9.97 -3.78 1.73
N LEU A 46 11.03 -4.51 2.04
CA LEU A 46 11.99 -4.12 3.07
C LEU A 46 12.79 -2.88 2.67
N VAL A 47 13.35 -2.88 1.47
CA VAL A 47 14.13 -1.73 0.98
C VAL A 47 13.25 -0.48 0.90
N GLY A 48 12.03 -0.61 0.36
CA GLY A 48 11.08 0.49 0.24
C GLY A 48 10.77 1.13 1.60
N ILE A 49 10.42 0.33 2.60
CA ILE A 49 10.02 0.87 3.90
C ILE A 49 11.22 1.39 4.71
N ILE A 50 12.39 0.75 4.65
CA ILE A 50 13.59 1.22 5.34
C ILE A 50 14.00 2.59 4.81
N TYR A 51 14.05 2.78 3.47
CA TYR A 51 14.34 4.08 2.88
C TYR A 51 13.26 5.12 3.20
N ALA A 52 11.97 4.73 3.21
CA ALA A 52 10.90 5.63 3.64
C ALA A 52 11.06 6.10 5.09
N LEU A 53 11.46 5.20 6.00
CA LEU A 53 11.73 5.55 7.41
C LEU A 53 12.88 6.54 7.57
N MET A 54 13.90 6.46 6.73
CA MET A 54 15.06 7.36 6.78
C MET A 54 14.80 8.72 6.13
N GLU A 55 13.77 8.84 5.30
CA GLU A 55 13.52 10.02 4.48
C GLU A 55 12.88 11.17 5.29
N HIS A 56 13.27 12.39 4.96
CA HIS A 56 12.79 13.64 5.58
C HIS A 56 11.95 14.51 4.62
N ASP A 57 11.96 14.22 3.32
CA ASP A 57 11.05 14.83 2.34
C ASP A 57 9.77 14.01 2.25
N ILE A 58 8.61 14.61 2.60
CA ILE A 58 7.32 13.93 2.64
C ILE A 58 6.94 13.25 1.31
N LYS A 59 7.30 13.85 0.15
CA LYS A 59 7.00 13.26 -1.16
C LYS A 59 7.93 12.10 -1.50
N ARG A 60 9.21 12.19 -1.14
CA ARG A 60 10.18 11.09 -1.33
C ARG A 60 9.84 9.92 -0.41
N LEU A 61 9.47 10.19 0.84
CA LEU A 61 8.98 9.18 1.77
C LEU A 61 7.78 8.42 1.18
N LEU A 62 6.80 9.14 0.64
CA LEU A 62 5.65 8.53 -0.03
C LEU A 62 6.04 7.78 -1.31
N ALA A 63 7.08 8.18 -2.01
CA ALA A 63 7.57 7.44 -3.18
C ALA A 63 8.21 6.11 -2.78
N TYR A 64 9.07 6.08 -1.76
CA TYR A 64 9.67 4.85 -1.25
C TYR A 64 8.61 3.89 -0.67
N SER A 65 7.63 4.40 0.07
CA SER A 65 6.52 3.56 0.53
C SER A 65 5.59 3.09 -0.61
N SER A 66 5.72 3.63 -1.84
CA SER A 66 5.08 3.01 -3.02
C SER A 66 5.85 1.77 -3.50
N VAL A 67 7.18 1.78 -3.43
CA VAL A 67 8.02 0.60 -3.75
C VAL A 67 7.69 -0.55 -2.79
N GLU A 68 7.56 -0.26 -1.50
CA GLU A 68 7.11 -1.21 -0.48
C GLU A 68 5.78 -1.85 -0.87
N ASN A 69 4.75 -1.04 -1.10
CA ASN A 69 3.40 -1.54 -1.38
C ASN A 69 3.30 -2.30 -2.71
N ILE A 70 4.10 -1.93 -3.72
CA ILE A 70 4.22 -2.75 -4.95
C ILE A 70 4.79 -4.11 -4.61
N GLY A 71 5.74 -4.19 -3.69
CA GLY A 71 6.22 -5.47 -3.16
C GLY A 71 5.08 -6.31 -2.55
N ILE A 72 4.20 -5.71 -1.74
CA ILE A 72 3.05 -6.43 -1.15
C ILE A 72 2.11 -6.98 -2.25
N ILE A 73 1.82 -6.18 -3.29
CA ILE A 73 1.03 -6.64 -4.44
C ILE A 73 1.72 -7.82 -5.14
N LEU A 74 3.03 -7.71 -5.38
CA LEU A 74 3.82 -8.76 -6.02
C LEU A 74 3.92 -10.03 -5.18
N LEU A 75 3.86 -9.96 -3.85
CA LEU A 75 3.75 -11.12 -2.98
C LEU A 75 2.47 -11.93 -3.30
N GLY A 76 1.32 -11.25 -3.42
CA GLY A 76 0.07 -11.90 -3.80
C GLY A 76 0.12 -12.52 -5.20
N VAL A 77 0.66 -11.79 -6.20
CA VAL A 77 0.81 -12.28 -7.58
C VAL A 77 1.80 -13.44 -7.66
N GLY A 78 2.97 -13.32 -7.02
CA GLY A 78 4.00 -14.38 -7.00
C GLY A 78 3.50 -15.65 -6.32
N LEU A 79 2.72 -15.50 -5.24
CA LEU A 79 2.10 -16.62 -4.55
C LEU A 79 1.04 -17.30 -5.42
N ALA A 80 0.24 -16.53 -6.17
CA ALA A 80 -0.69 -17.07 -7.15
C ALA A 80 0.02 -17.89 -8.23
N MET A 81 1.10 -17.35 -8.81
CA MET A 81 1.92 -18.06 -9.79
C MET A 81 2.51 -19.36 -9.22
N PHE A 82 2.98 -19.32 -7.99
CA PHE A 82 3.51 -20.49 -7.29
C PHE A 82 2.43 -21.58 -7.15
N PHE A 83 1.21 -21.24 -6.74
CA PHE A 83 0.12 -22.21 -6.60
C PHE A 83 -0.44 -22.70 -7.93
N ILE A 84 -0.44 -21.89 -9.00
CA ILE A 84 -0.78 -22.35 -10.36
C ILE A 84 0.15 -23.50 -10.75
N SER A 85 1.46 -23.34 -10.56
CA SER A 85 2.46 -24.35 -10.92
C SER A 85 2.34 -25.66 -10.12
N LEU A 86 1.74 -25.59 -8.95
CA LEU A 86 1.48 -26.76 -8.08
C LEU A 86 0.09 -27.39 -8.30
N ASN A 87 -0.69 -26.91 -9.27
CA ASN A 87 -2.06 -27.33 -9.53
C ASN A 87 -2.99 -27.15 -8.29
N LEU A 88 -2.83 -26.05 -7.57
CA LEU A 88 -3.65 -25.64 -6.43
C LEU A 88 -4.52 -24.42 -6.81
N PRO A 89 -5.54 -24.58 -7.67
CA PRO A 89 -6.26 -23.47 -8.29
C PRO A 89 -6.97 -22.58 -7.26
N TYR A 90 -7.56 -23.16 -6.23
CA TYR A 90 -8.24 -22.40 -5.18
C TYR A 90 -7.29 -21.42 -4.46
N LEU A 91 -6.10 -21.90 -4.06
CA LEU A 91 -5.10 -21.06 -3.41
C LEU A 91 -4.51 -20.01 -4.38
N ALA A 92 -4.38 -20.36 -5.65
CA ALA A 92 -3.92 -19.44 -6.68
C ALA A 92 -4.88 -18.27 -6.86
N VAL A 93 -6.19 -18.56 -7.03
CA VAL A 93 -7.23 -17.53 -7.16
C VAL A 93 -7.30 -16.67 -5.89
N PHE A 94 -7.28 -17.28 -4.70
CA PHE A 94 -7.31 -16.55 -3.43
C PHE A 94 -6.12 -15.59 -3.30
N SER A 95 -4.91 -16.05 -3.63
CA SER A 95 -3.70 -15.23 -3.59
C SER A 95 -3.73 -14.07 -4.60
N LEU A 96 -4.24 -14.34 -5.81
CA LEU A 96 -4.40 -13.31 -6.84
C LEU A 96 -5.40 -12.24 -6.41
N ILE A 97 -6.53 -12.65 -5.83
CA ILE A 97 -7.53 -11.73 -5.27
C ILE A 97 -6.91 -10.85 -4.19
N ALA A 98 -6.13 -11.42 -3.26
CA ALA A 98 -5.45 -10.65 -2.22
C ALA A 98 -4.53 -9.57 -2.81
N GLY A 99 -3.71 -9.92 -3.80
CA GLY A 99 -2.85 -8.98 -4.52
C GLY A 99 -3.61 -7.90 -5.29
N LEU A 100 -4.67 -8.27 -6.03
CA LEU A 100 -5.50 -7.33 -6.79
C LEU A 100 -6.30 -6.40 -5.86
N TYR A 101 -6.81 -6.91 -4.75
CA TYR A 101 -7.50 -6.09 -3.76
C TYR A 101 -6.55 -5.09 -3.11
N HIS A 102 -5.32 -5.51 -2.78
CA HIS A 102 -4.30 -4.58 -2.29
C HIS A 102 -3.91 -3.54 -3.34
N LEU A 103 -3.84 -3.91 -4.62
CA LEU A 103 -3.55 -2.99 -5.73
C LEU A 103 -4.57 -1.85 -5.79
N ILE A 104 -5.88 -2.16 -5.68
CA ILE A 104 -6.95 -1.15 -5.69
C ILE A 104 -6.87 -0.28 -4.44
N ASN A 105 -6.76 -0.88 -3.27
CA ASN A 105 -6.65 -0.18 -1.99
C ASN A 105 -5.45 0.77 -1.98
N HIS A 106 -4.30 0.31 -2.45
CA HIS A 106 -3.09 1.12 -2.60
C HIS A 106 -3.31 2.31 -3.54
N ALA A 107 -4.06 2.16 -4.62
CA ALA A 107 -4.37 3.30 -5.51
C ALA A 107 -5.11 4.41 -4.76
N ILE A 108 -6.08 4.04 -3.91
CA ILE A 108 -6.93 4.97 -3.17
C ILE A 108 -6.14 5.69 -2.08
N PHE A 109 -5.51 4.94 -1.14
CA PHE A 109 -4.84 5.60 -0.02
C PHE A 109 -3.54 6.33 -0.43
N LYS A 110 -2.83 5.87 -1.47
CA LYS A 110 -1.69 6.63 -2.02
C LYS A 110 -2.13 7.89 -2.75
N GLY A 111 -3.21 7.80 -3.52
CA GLY A 111 -3.83 8.97 -4.11
C GLY A 111 -4.10 10.04 -3.05
N LEU A 112 -4.74 9.66 -1.96
CA LEU A 112 -5.04 10.53 -0.82
C LEU A 112 -3.77 11.12 -0.19
N LEU A 113 -2.79 10.29 0.18
CA LEU A 113 -1.57 10.74 0.85
C LEU A 113 -0.77 11.74 0.01
N PHE A 114 -0.66 11.51 -1.31
CA PHE A 114 0.02 12.45 -2.20
C PHE A 114 -0.75 13.77 -2.37
N LEU A 115 -2.10 13.73 -2.38
CA LEU A 115 -2.90 14.96 -2.41
C LEU A 115 -2.73 15.75 -1.11
N CYS A 116 -2.74 15.08 0.04
CA CYS A 116 -2.48 15.71 1.34
C CYS A 116 -1.07 16.30 1.42
N ALA A 117 -0.04 15.56 0.99
CA ALA A 117 1.34 16.07 0.92
C ALA A 117 1.48 17.27 -0.03
N GLY A 118 0.73 17.25 -1.15
CA GLY A 118 0.61 18.40 -2.05
C GLY A 118 -0.04 19.60 -1.40
N SER A 119 -1.06 19.39 -0.58
CA SER A 119 -1.75 20.43 0.19
C SER A 119 -0.84 21.04 1.24
N VAL A 120 -0.10 20.23 1.98
CA VAL A 120 0.91 20.70 2.94
C VAL A 120 1.97 21.52 2.23
N TYR A 121 2.52 21.04 1.12
CA TYR A 121 3.52 21.79 0.34
C TYR A 121 2.99 23.13 -0.19
N LYS A 122 1.73 23.14 -0.67
CA LYS A 122 1.10 24.38 -1.15
C LYS A 122 0.92 25.42 -0.04
N ALA A 123 0.60 24.98 1.18
CA ALA A 123 0.33 25.85 2.32
C ALA A 123 1.62 26.37 2.98
N THR A 124 2.72 25.58 2.93
CA THR A 124 3.94 25.87 3.68
C THR A 124 5.16 26.19 2.80
N GLY A 125 5.13 25.90 1.52
CA GLY A 125 6.27 26.04 0.60
C GLY A 125 7.42 25.05 0.84
N THR A 126 7.32 24.15 1.84
CA THR A 126 8.37 23.18 2.19
C THR A 126 7.85 21.75 2.19
N ARG A 127 8.73 20.80 1.86
CA ARG A 127 8.47 19.35 1.91
C ARG A 127 9.20 18.66 3.06
N HIS A 128 10.11 19.37 3.74
CA HIS A 128 10.89 18.84 4.84
C HIS A 128 10.05 18.72 6.11
N ILE A 129 9.76 17.48 6.54
CA ILE A 129 8.90 17.21 7.69
C ILE A 129 9.42 17.78 9.01
N GLU A 130 10.75 17.91 9.15
CA GLU A 130 11.36 18.47 10.35
C GLU A 130 11.13 19.99 10.49
N LYS A 131 10.87 20.70 9.39
CA LYS A 131 10.54 22.13 9.39
C LYS A 131 9.06 22.41 9.58
N LEU A 132 8.25 21.36 9.65
CA LEU A 132 6.80 21.44 9.85
C LEU A 132 6.44 21.36 11.34
N GLY A 133 5.26 20.91 11.67
CA GLY A 133 4.75 20.74 13.04
C GLY A 133 3.55 21.63 13.32
N GLY A 134 2.65 21.16 14.18
CA GLY A 134 1.47 21.91 14.60
C GLY A 134 0.44 22.17 13.52
N LEU A 135 0.57 21.59 12.33
CA LEU A 135 -0.33 21.85 11.20
C LEU A 135 -1.77 21.40 11.44
N ILE A 136 -2.03 20.52 12.41
CA ILE A 136 -3.39 20.10 12.77
C ILE A 136 -4.27 21.28 13.17
N LYS A 137 -3.70 22.32 13.79
CA LYS A 137 -4.42 23.53 14.18
C LYS A 137 -4.67 24.48 13.01
N LYS A 138 -3.85 24.43 11.97
CA LYS A 138 -3.89 25.31 10.81
C LYS A 138 -4.60 24.68 9.61
N MET A 139 -4.49 23.36 9.48
CA MET A 139 -5.03 22.56 8.40
C MET A 139 -5.75 21.31 8.94
N PRO A 140 -6.80 21.47 9.76
CA PRO A 140 -7.43 20.37 10.48
C PRO A 140 -8.04 19.31 9.54
N GLN A 141 -8.65 19.72 8.44
CA GLN A 141 -9.24 18.79 7.48
C GLN A 141 -8.16 17.99 6.74
N THR A 142 -7.12 18.66 6.25
CA THR A 142 -5.98 17.99 5.62
C THR A 142 -5.31 17.01 6.60
N ALA A 143 -5.20 17.36 7.89
CA ALA A 143 -4.63 16.48 8.92
C ALA A 143 -5.48 15.21 9.11
N VAL A 144 -6.79 15.36 9.21
CA VAL A 144 -7.71 14.21 9.34
C VAL A 144 -7.62 13.31 8.09
N TYR A 145 -7.62 13.89 6.89
CA TYR A 145 -7.51 13.10 5.65
C TYR A 145 -6.16 12.37 5.54
N PHE A 146 -5.07 13.03 5.93
CA PHE A 146 -3.76 12.39 5.98
C PHE A 146 -3.74 11.24 7.00
N LEU A 147 -4.38 11.42 8.16
CA LEU A 147 -4.48 10.38 9.19
C LEU A 147 -5.19 9.12 8.66
N PHE A 148 -6.34 9.29 7.97
CA PHE A 148 -7.02 8.16 7.32
C PHE A 148 -6.13 7.43 6.32
N GLY A 149 -5.40 8.17 5.48
CA GLY A 149 -4.45 7.59 4.55
C GLY A 149 -3.28 6.89 5.25
N ALA A 150 -2.75 7.49 6.31
CA ALA A 150 -1.65 6.93 7.12
C ALA A 150 -2.07 5.64 7.83
N MET A 151 -3.27 5.60 8.41
CA MET A 151 -3.81 4.39 9.04
C MET A 151 -4.09 3.29 8.00
N ALA A 152 -4.61 3.66 6.83
CA ALA A 152 -4.91 2.70 5.77
C ALA A 152 -3.63 2.05 5.21
N ILE A 153 -2.59 2.83 4.93
CA ILE A 153 -1.31 2.29 4.42
C ILE A 153 -0.52 1.51 5.46
N SER A 154 -0.73 1.77 6.74
CA SER A 154 -0.12 1.03 7.86
C SER A 154 -0.90 -0.23 8.22
N ALA A 155 -1.84 -0.64 7.38
CA ALA A 155 -2.71 -1.80 7.61
C ALA A 155 -3.34 -1.85 9.01
N LEU A 156 -3.77 -0.67 9.53
CA LEU A 156 -4.43 -0.62 10.83
C LEU A 156 -5.92 -0.96 10.69
N PRO A 157 -6.45 -1.89 11.53
CA PRO A 157 -7.87 -2.17 11.57
C PRO A 157 -8.67 -0.91 11.95
N PRO A 158 -9.87 -0.70 11.41
CA PRO A 158 -10.62 -1.55 10.48
C PRO A 158 -10.44 -1.18 8.99
N LEU A 159 -9.41 -0.42 8.60
CA LEU A 159 -9.32 0.17 7.27
C LEU A 159 -8.99 -0.86 6.16
N ASN A 160 -9.21 -0.44 4.92
CA ASN A 160 -9.10 -1.27 3.72
C ASN A 160 -7.70 -1.87 3.50
N GLY A 161 -6.63 -1.19 3.90
CA GLY A 161 -5.27 -1.71 3.86
C GLY A 161 -5.08 -2.96 4.72
N PHE A 162 -5.64 -2.94 5.95
CA PHE A 162 -5.64 -4.12 6.83
C PHE A 162 -6.30 -5.33 6.16
N VAL A 163 -7.47 -5.16 5.56
CA VAL A 163 -8.20 -6.27 4.94
C VAL A 163 -7.36 -6.93 3.84
N SER A 164 -6.71 -6.14 2.99
CA SER A 164 -5.91 -6.68 1.88
C SER A 164 -4.61 -7.36 2.35
N GLU A 165 -3.91 -6.79 3.33
CA GLU A 165 -2.71 -7.44 3.89
C GLU A 165 -3.05 -8.70 4.68
N TRP A 166 -4.16 -8.68 5.41
CA TRP A 166 -4.67 -9.84 6.11
C TRP A 166 -5.00 -11.00 5.16
N LEU A 167 -5.64 -10.71 4.01
CA LEU A 167 -5.87 -11.73 2.97
C LEU A 167 -4.56 -12.31 2.43
N THR A 168 -3.55 -11.47 2.23
CA THR A 168 -2.22 -11.92 1.77
C THR A 168 -1.56 -12.81 2.82
N LEU A 169 -1.61 -12.45 4.10
CA LEU A 169 -1.11 -13.29 5.20
C LEU A 169 -1.87 -14.62 5.28
N GLN A 170 -3.19 -14.61 5.16
CA GLN A 170 -4.00 -15.83 5.11
C GLN A 170 -3.59 -16.73 3.94
N ALA A 171 -3.33 -16.16 2.75
CA ALA A 171 -2.87 -16.92 1.60
C ALA A 171 -1.53 -17.61 1.87
N PHE A 172 -0.58 -16.94 2.54
CA PHE A 172 0.68 -17.56 2.97
C PHE A 172 0.46 -18.68 3.98
N PHE A 173 -0.37 -18.48 5.00
CA PHE A 173 -0.63 -19.50 6.02
C PHE A 173 -1.34 -20.72 5.41
N LEU A 174 -2.42 -20.51 4.67
CA LEU A 174 -3.12 -21.59 3.99
C LEU A 174 -2.19 -22.34 3.03
N GLY A 175 -1.35 -21.61 2.29
CA GLY A 175 -0.34 -22.21 1.43
C GLY A 175 0.66 -23.06 2.19
N ALA A 176 1.18 -22.58 3.31
CA ALA A 176 2.14 -23.31 4.12
C ALA A 176 1.57 -24.62 4.70
N PHE A 177 0.25 -24.72 4.89
CA PHE A 177 -0.39 -25.98 5.31
C PHE A 177 -0.56 -26.97 4.15
N ASN A 178 -0.59 -26.49 2.90
CA ASN A 178 -0.85 -27.30 1.71
C ASN A 178 0.42 -27.69 0.94
N VAL A 179 1.60 -27.18 1.35
CA VAL A 179 2.90 -27.53 0.76
C VAL A 179 3.82 -28.17 1.78
N ALA A 180 4.82 -28.91 1.31
CA ALA A 180 5.78 -29.62 2.17
C ALA A 180 7.23 -29.13 1.94
N GLY A 181 8.12 -29.56 2.83
CA GLY A 181 9.56 -29.33 2.69
C GLY A 181 9.96 -27.86 2.74
N GLY A 182 10.97 -27.49 1.96
CA GLY A 182 11.52 -26.13 1.90
C GLY A 182 10.53 -25.05 1.50
N SER A 183 9.53 -25.37 0.68
CA SER A 183 8.49 -24.43 0.27
C SER A 183 7.66 -23.94 1.46
N LYS A 184 7.34 -24.79 2.41
CA LYS A 184 6.63 -24.42 3.63
C LYS A 184 7.41 -23.38 4.45
N ILE A 185 8.71 -23.59 4.61
CA ILE A 185 9.59 -22.68 5.34
C ILE A 185 9.70 -21.36 4.61
N PHE A 186 9.85 -21.39 3.28
CA PHE A 186 9.93 -20.20 2.43
C PHE A 186 8.67 -19.33 2.54
N LEU A 187 7.47 -19.92 2.47
CA LEU A 187 6.21 -19.20 2.64
C LEU A 187 6.10 -18.58 4.03
N GLY A 188 6.53 -19.30 5.07
CA GLY A 188 6.57 -18.78 6.45
C GLY A 188 7.51 -17.57 6.59
N ILE A 189 8.68 -17.60 5.94
CA ILE A 189 9.62 -16.47 5.92
C ILE A 189 8.98 -15.27 5.18
N CYS A 190 8.33 -15.48 4.03
CA CYS A 190 7.65 -14.40 3.31
C CYS A 190 6.54 -13.77 4.16
N ALA A 191 5.74 -14.57 4.88
CA ALA A 191 4.73 -14.06 5.80
C ALA A 191 5.34 -13.23 6.94
N ALA A 192 6.44 -13.70 7.54
CA ALA A 192 7.15 -12.96 8.59
C ALA A 192 7.73 -11.63 8.08
N MET A 193 8.27 -11.61 6.85
CA MET A 193 8.79 -10.39 6.23
C MET A 193 7.67 -9.41 5.91
N LEU A 194 6.50 -9.87 5.46
CA LEU A 194 5.32 -9.03 5.26
C LEU A 194 4.86 -8.39 6.59
N ALA A 195 4.76 -9.18 7.66
CA ALA A 195 4.39 -8.68 8.98
C ALA A 195 5.41 -7.65 9.52
N LEU A 196 6.71 -7.90 9.34
CA LEU A 196 7.77 -6.95 9.69
C LEU A 196 7.61 -5.64 8.90
N THR A 197 7.33 -5.73 7.61
CA THR A 197 7.11 -4.56 6.73
C THR A 197 5.93 -3.72 7.23
N GLY A 198 4.81 -4.32 7.60
CA GLY A 198 3.65 -3.63 8.16
C GLY A 198 3.96 -2.90 9.47
N GLY A 199 4.74 -3.52 10.37
CA GLY A 199 5.22 -2.86 11.60
C GLY A 199 6.12 -1.66 11.33
N LEU A 200 7.03 -1.76 10.35
CA LEU A 200 7.89 -0.65 9.92
C LEU A 200 7.07 0.47 9.22
N ALA A 201 6.05 0.10 8.44
CA ALA A 201 5.14 1.05 7.82
C ALA A 201 4.37 1.85 8.89
N ALA A 202 3.84 1.21 9.91
CA ALA A 202 3.19 1.88 11.03
C ALA A 202 4.15 2.88 11.70
N ALA A 203 5.38 2.50 12.00
CA ALA A 203 6.39 3.38 12.57
C ALA A 203 6.69 4.59 11.64
N CYS A 204 6.80 4.35 10.32
CA CYS A 204 7.04 5.38 9.32
C CYS A 204 5.91 6.41 9.28
N PHE A 205 4.65 5.95 9.24
CA PHE A 205 3.50 6.85 9.13
C PHE A 205 3.14 7.55 10.45
N VAL A 206 3.44 6.94 11.60
CA VAL A 206 3.41 7.62 12.91
C VAL A 206 4.45 8.75 12.94
N LYS A 207 5.69 8.48 12.49
CA LYS A 207 6.74 9.51 12.37
C LYS A 207 6.29 10.68 11.50
N VAL A 208 5.83 10.41 10.27
CA VAL A 208 5.49 11.49 9.33
C VAL A 208 4.27 12.29 9.78
N PHE A 209 3.25 11.63 10.32
CA PHE A 209 2.09 12.31 10.86
C PHE A 209 2.46 13.17 12.08
N GLY A 210 3.19 12.60 13.02
CA GLY A 210 3.63 13.28 14.24
C GLY A 210 4.49 14.51 13.94
N LEU A 211 5.49 14.38 13.06
CA LEU A 211 6.37 15.48 12.69
C LEU A 211 5.67 16.57 11.87
N THR A 212 4.69 16.21 11.05
CA THR A 212 4.01 17.17 10.16
C THR A 212 2.87 17.90 10.87
N PHE A 213 2.01 17.17 11.56
CA PHE A 213 0.73 17.71 12.03
C PHE A 213 0.69 17.97 13.53
N LEU A 214 1.44 17.23 14.35
CA LEU A 214 1.41 17.36 15.81
C LEU A 214 2.49 18.33 16.33
N ALA A 215 2.53 18.49 17.65
CA ALA A 215 3.43 19.37 18.39
C ALA A 215 3.24 20.86 18.07
N LYS A 216 4.32 21.64 18.18
CA LYS A 216 4.36 23.08 17.87
C LYS A 216 4.98 23.33 16.49
N PRO A 217 4.60 24.41 15.79
CA PRO A 217 5.28 24.82 14.57
C PRO A 217 6.78 24.99 14.80
N ARG A 218 7.57 24.42 13.90
CA ARG A 218 9.06 24.48 13.97
C ARG A 218 9.67 25.49 13.00
N SER A 219 8.85 26.17 12.21
CA SER A 219 9.27 27.22 11.29
C SER A 219 8.16 28.23 11.05
N HIS A 220 8.55 29.41 10.60
CA HIS A 220 7.59 30.44 10.18
C HIS A 220 6.64 29.93 9.07
N TYR A 221 7.11 29.05 8.20
CA TYR A 221 6.28 28.42 7.16
C TYR A 221 5.12 27.61 7.75
N ALA A 222 5.35 26.90 8.85
CA ALA A 222 4.30 26.14 9.53
C ALA A 222 3.32 27.05 10.31
N GLU A 223 3.81 28.16 10.88
CA GLU A 223 2.98 29.14 11.61
C GLU A 223 2.01 29.89 10.70
N SER A 224 2.45 30.26 9.50
CA SER A 224 1.67 31.00 8.50
C SER A 224 0.74 30.15 7.67
N ALA A 225 0.81 28.81 7.78
CA ALA A 225 0.01 27.87 7.01
C ALA A 225 -1.49 28.09 7.21
N LYS A 226 -2.24 27.91 6.13
CA LYS A 226 -3.72 27.95 6.11
C LYS A 226 -4.25 26.75 5.35
N GLU A 227 -5.48 26.35 5.68
CA GLU A 227 -6.18 25.27 5.00
C GLU A 227 -6.30 25.58 3.49
N VAL A 228 -6.23 24.52 2.68
CA VAL A 228 -6.30 24.65 1.22
C VAL A 228 -7.73 24.89 0.71
N ALA A 229 -7.86 25.30 -0.55
CA ALA A 229 -9.13 25.58 -1.20
C ALA A 229 -10.11 24.41 -1.12
N LEU A 230 -11.41 24.69 -1.12
CA LEU A 230 -12.49 23.71 -1.00
C LEU A 230 -12.39 22.60 -2.05
N SER A 231 -12.06 22.93 -3.30
CA SER A 231 -11.90 21.96 -4.38
C SER A 231 -10.84 20.88 -4.08
N MET A 232 -9.72 21.27 -3.47
CA MET A 232 -8.68 20.31 -3.05
C MET A 232 -9.18 19.41 -1.90
N ARG A 233 -9.92 19.99 -0.94
CA ARG A 233 -10.49 19.25 0.19
C ARG A 233 -11.55 18.25 -0.26
N ILE A 234 -12.40 18.60 -1.23
CA ILE A 234 -13.40 17.69 -1.80
C ILE A 234 -12.70 16.50 -2.47
N GLY A 235 -11.64 16.73 -3.25
CA GLY A 235 -10.88 15.62 -3.87
C GLY A 235 -10.28 14.67 -2.85
N MET A 236 -9.75 15.18 -1.73
CA MET A 236 -9.24 14.35 -0.63
C MET A 236 -10.38 13.61 0.11
N LEU A 237 -11.51 14.29 0.36
CA LEU A 237 -12.68 13.70 1.01
C LEU A 237 -13.24 12.51 0.22
N ILE A 238 -13.34 12.63 -1.10
CA ILE A 238 -13.79 11.52 -1.97
C ILE A 238 -12.92 10.27 -1.74
N LEU A 239 -11.60 10.43 -1.68
CA LEU A 239 -10.69 9.31 -1.45
C LEU A 239 -10.82 8.74 -0.02
N VAL A 240 -11.06 9.56 0.99
CA VAL A 240 -11.37 9.08 2.36
C VAL A 240 -12.66 8.25 2.36
N VAL A 241 -13.71 8.74 1.70
CA VAL A 241 -14.98 7.99 1.58
C VAL A 241 -14.76 6.67 0.87
N LEU A 242 -13.95 6.64 -0.20
CA LEU A 242 -13.59 5.40 -0.88
C LEU A 242 -12.82 4.42 0.03
N ILE A 243 -11.89 4.89 0.87
CA ILE A 243 -11.22 4.02 1.86
C ILE A 243 -12.24 3.33 2.75
N VAL A 244 -13.23 4.09 3.26
CA VAL A 244 -14.27 3.54 4.14
C VAL A 244 -15.20 2.59 3.38
N ILE A 245 -15.62 2.93 2.17
CA ILE A 245 -16.46 2.06 1.33
C ILE A 245 -15.73 0.74 1.03
N PHE A 246 -14.46 0.80 0.62
CA PHE A 246 -13.67 -0.39 0.32
C PHE A 246 -13.36 -1.24 1.57
N CYS A 247 -13.43 -0.66 2.76
CA CYS A 247 -13.40 -1.43 3.99
C CYS A 247 -14.73 -2.15 4.25
N LEU A 248 -15.84 -1.40 4.25
CA LEU A 248 -17.16 -1.93 4.60
C LEU A 248 -17.72 -2.89 3.54
N ALA A 249 -17.45 -2.63 2.26
CA ALA A 249 -17.88 -3.44 1.13
C ALA A 249 -16.83 -4.46 0.68
N ALA A 250 -15.85 -4.82 1.53
CA ALA A 250 -14.74 -5.70 1.18
C ALA A 250 -15.23 -7.04 0.59
N GLU A 251 -16.23 -7.67 1.20
CA GLU A 251 -16.81 -8.92 0.72
C GLU A 251 -17.38 -8.82 -0.70
N LEU A 252 -18.08 -7.73 -0.99
CA LEU A 252 -18.66 -7.51 -2.32
C LEU A 252 -17.55 -7.36 -3.38
N ILE A 253 -16.50 -6.61 -3.06
CA ILE A 253 -15.38 -6.36 -3.97
C ILE A 253 -14.58 -7.65 -4.19
N ILE A 254 -14.36 -8.45 -3.14
CA ILE A 254 -13.70 -9.75 -3.24
C ILE A 254 -14.49 -10.68 -4.17
N LYS A 255 -15.82 -10.77 -4.03
CA LYS A 255 -16.67 -11.54 -4.94
C LYS A 255 -16.61 -11.07 -6.40
N LEU A 256 -16.44 -9.76 -6.63
CA LEU A 256 -16.24 -9.24 -7.98
C LEU A 256 -14.86 -9.63 -8.55
N LEU A 257 -13.82 -9.56 -7.72
CA LEU A 257 -12.48 -9.97 -8.11
C LEU A 257 -12.38 -11.47 -8.36
N GLU A 258 -13.13 -12.29 -7.63
CA GLU A 258 -13.20 -13.74 -7.82
C GLU A 258 -13.68 -14.08 -9.24
N LYS A 259 -14.69 -13.39 -9.76
CA LYS A 259 -15.15 -13.58 -11.15
C LYS A 259 -14.08 -13.25 -12.19
N VAL A 260 -13.20 -12.30 -11.89
CA VAL A 260 -12.12 -11.89 -12.79
C VAL A 260 -10.91 -12.81 -12.67
N ALA A 261 -10.58 -13.25 -11.46
CA ALA A 261 -9.41 -14.10 -11.20
C ALA A 261 -9.65 -15.57 -11.50
N GLY A 262 -10.91 -16.02 -11.53
CA GLY A 262 -11.31 -17.40 -11.84
C GLY A 262 -11.65 -17.64 -13.32
N SER A 263 -11.67 -16.58 -14.14
CA SER A 263 -11.84 -16.66 -15.60
C SER A 263 -10.50 -16.77 -16.31
#